data_97939bf96c075a2033bf3d0f6fe83680
#
_entry.id   97939bf96c075a2033bf3d0f6fe83680
#
_cell.length_a   1.000
_cell.length_b   1.000
_cell.length_c   1.000
_cell.angle_alpha   90.00
_cell.angle_beta   90.00
_cell.angle_gamma   90.00
#
_symmetry.space_group_name_H-M   'P 1'
#
loop_
_entity.id
_entity.type
_entity.pdbx_description
1 polymer ?
#
loop_
_entity_poly.entity_id
_entity_poly.type
_entity_poly.pdbx_seq_one_letter_code
_entity_poly.pdbx_strand_id
1 'polypeptide(L)'
;MEDNKAKPSRIPRGAARAAVLPRSWGASLEWSLFDGRARLGKAIAIEVEQRRLFPWIAVCFGLGILLFFQADGQPALWAPLGAFSLCCVAGIALRRNMTALAVVIGMAALFAGFSTGVIRTRSVAAPVLTRITITTIAGYIEAVEDREQGQRLLIRVADMKGIPVAERPHLVRVSIRAGAGLTAGQFIAGTARLLPPPEAAWPGGYDFARDAYYKGIGAVGSMVGQVRRVDPPSPPDWSLRLAARVDEARNALTQRIAASIGGAAGGIGAALVTGKRGLIPEPTNDVLRGAGIYHIVTCGLVNPCYGGCCGYGG
;
A
#
# COMPACT_ATOMS: atom_id res chain seq x y z
N MET A 1 53.40 -38.92 -40.36
CA MET A 1 52.88 -38.16 -39.18
C MET A 1 52.17 -36.96 -39.73
N GLU A 2 50.91 -37.18 -39.97
CA GLU A 2 50.04 -36.25 -40.70
C GLU A 2 49.36 -35.20 -39.76
N ASP A 3 49.60 -33.98 -40.12
CA ASP A 3 49.03 -32.80 -39.49
C ASP A 3 47.56 -32.64 -39.92
N ASN A 4 46.65 -33.02 -39.06
CA ASN A 4 45.18 -32.85 -39.29
C ASN A 4 44.76 -31.50 -38.79
N LYS A 5 44.94 -30.45 -39.60
CA LYS A 5 44.38 -29.13 -39.38
C LYS A 5 42.89 -29.14 -39.68
N ALA A 6 42.06 -29.20 -38.64
CA ALA A 6 40.65 -29.02 -38.73
C ALA A 6 40.32 -27.58 -39.21
N LYS A 7 39.63 -27.52 -40.35
CA LYS A 7 39.16 -26.31 -41.01
C LYS A 7 37.93 -25.77 -40.26
N PRO A 8 37.85 -24.48 -39.83
CA PRO A 8 36.68 -23.96 -39.20
C PRO A 8 35.52 -23.88 -40.19
N SER A 9 34.39 -24.48 -39.84
CA SER A 9 33.15 -24.41 -40.61
C SER A 9 32.61 -22.98 -40.61
N ARG A 10 32.50 -22.41 -41.82
CA ARG A 10 31.81 -21.12 -42.04
C ARG A 10 30.33 -21.31 -41.83
N ILE A 11 29.78 -20.67 -40.81
CA ILE A 11 28.33 -20.52 -40.59
C ILE A 11 27.81 -19.68 -41.77
N PRO A 12 26.82 -20.14 -42.55
CA PRO A 12 26.22 -19.33 -43.58
C PRO A 12 25.47 -18.15 -42.91
N ARG A 13 25.87 -16.93 -43.25
CA ARG A 13 25.12 -15.72 -42.95
C ARG A 13 23.81 -15.80 -43.68
N GLY A 14 22.78 -16.35 -43.02
CA GLY A 14 21.40 -16.23 -43.45
C GLY A 14 21.06 -14.76 -43.53
N ALA A 15 20.75 -14.28 -44.75
CA ALA A 15 20.20 -12.96 -44.98
C ALA A 15 18.98 -12.82 -44.09
N ALA A 16 19.06 -11.88 -43.12
CA ALA A 16 17.88 -11.42 -42.38
C ALA A 16 16.93 -10.85 -43.43
N ARG A 17 15.94 -11.66 -43.85
CA ARG A 17 14.78 -11.18 -44.52
C ARG A 17 14.11 -10.24 -43.52
N ALA A 18 14.24 -8.93 -43.80
CA ALA A 18 13.40 -7.94 -43.16
C ALA A 18 11.96 -8.41 -43.33
N ALA A 19 11.33 -8.79 -42.23
CA ALA A 19 9.91 -9.10 -42.22
C ALA A 19 9.21 -7.81 -42.63
N VAL A 20 8.82 -7.75 -43.89
CA VAL A 20 7.92 -6.69 -44.43
C VAL A 20 6.62 -6.92 -43.67
N LEU A 21 6.39 -6.15 -42.61
CA LEU A 21 5.12 -6.08 -41.94
C LEU A 21 4.04 -5.81 -42.98
N PRO A 22 2.97 -6.62 -43.07
CA PRO A 22 1.95 -6.41 -44.04
C PRO A 22 1.36 -5.00 -43.87
N ARG A 23 1.34 -4.25 -44.92
CA ARG A 23 0.86 -2.85 -45.04
C ARG A 23 -0.63 -2.69 -44.67
N SER A 24 -1.28 -3.78 -44.22
CA SER A 24 -2.68 -3.81 -43.77
C SER A 24 -2.86 -3.43 -42.29
N TRP A 25 -1.80 -3.13 -41.54
CA TRP A 25 -1.93 -2.59 -40.17
C TRP A 25 -2.20 -1.08 -40.17
N GLY A 26 -2.28 -0.44 -41.35
CA GLY A 26 -2.77 0.92 -41.54
C GLY A 26 -4.27 1.00 -41.84
N ALA A 27 -4.98 -0.13 -41.80
CA ALA A 27 -6.43 -0.09 -41.78
C ALA A 27 -6.89 0.49 -40.44
N SER A 28 -6.98 1.82 -40.45
CA SER A 28 -7.92 2.64 -39.69
C SER A 28 -8.42 1.99 -38.40
N LEU A 29 -7.73 2.21 -37.27
CA LEU A 29 -8.34 2.33 -35.96
C LEU A 29 -9.30 3.56 -35.95
N GLU A 30 -10.12 3.70 -36.98
CA GLU A 30 -11.40 4.38 -36.89
C GLU A 30 -12.37 3.45 -36.14
N TRP A 31 -12.04 3.20 -34.90
CA TRP A 31 -13.01 2.84 -33.90
C TRP A 31 -13.90 4.06 -33.77
N SER A 32 -14.91 4.12 -34.64
CA SER A 32 -15.94 5.10 -34.47
C SER A 32 -16.43 5.01 -33.05
N LEU A 33 -16.33 6.08 -32.29
CA LEU A 33 -16.85 6.18 -30.92
C LEU A 33 -18.30 5.73 -30.86
N PHE A 34 -19.03 5.79 -31.96
CA PHE A 34 -20.37 5.26 -32.17
C PHE A 34 -20.43 3.72 -32.06
N ASP A 35 -19.50 2.99 -32.66
CA ASP A 35 -19.46 1.53 -32.59
C ASP A 35 -19.11 1.03 -31.18
N GLY A 36 -18.22 1.74 -30.50
CA GLY A 36 -17.88 1.46 -29.09
C GLY A 36 -19.10 1.65 -28.16
N ARG A 37 -19.86 2.71 -28.35
CA ARG A 37 -21.09 2.98 -27.58
C ARG A 37 -22.17 1.95 -27.83
N ALA A 38 -22.37 1.54 -29.08
CA ALA A 38 -23.35 0.52 -29.46
C ALA A 38 -22.98 -0.87 -28.90
N ARG A 39 -21.69 -1.24 -28.93
CA ARG A 39 -21.20 -2.48 -28.34
C ARG A 39 -21.29 -2.46 -26.82
N LEU A 40 -20.91 -1.36 -26.18
CA LEU A 40 -21.04 -1.18 -24.74
C LEU A 40 -22.51 -1.25 -24.29
N GLY A 41 -23.40 -0.59 -25.04
CA GLY A 41 -24.85 -0.65 -24.76
C GLY A 41 -25.42 -2.05 -24.86
N LYS A 42 -25.00 -2.83 -25.88
CA LYS A 42 -25.39 -4.26 -26.01
C LYS A 42 -24.82 -5.11 -24.89
N ALA A 43 -23.55 -4.93 -24.52
CA ALA A 43 -22.94 -5.66 -23.40
C ALA A 43 -23.65 -5.36 -22.09
N ILE A 44 -23.94 -4.10 -21.81
CA ILE A 44 -24.71 -3.70 -20.61
C ILE A 44 -26.10 -4.29 -20.63
N ALA A 45 -26.78 -4.29 -21.77
CA ALA A 45 -28.12 -4.88 -21.90
C ALA A 45 -28.12 -6.38 -21.59
N ILE A 46 -27.11 -7.12 -22.09
CA ILE A 46 -26.95 -8.57 -21.81
C ILE A 46 -26.68 -8.80 -20.32
N GLU A 47 -25.81 -8.01 -19.70
CA GLU A 47 -25.51 -8.12 -18.25
C GLU A 47 -26.73 -7.78 -17.37
N VAL A 48 -27.53 -6.79 -17.79
CA VAL A 48 -28.79 -6.41 -17.12
C VAL A 48 -29.80 -7.56 -17.21
N GLU A 49 -29.92 -8.18 -18.40
CA GLU A 49 -30.83 -9.29 -18.63
C GLU A 49 -30.44 -10.55 -17.85
N GLN A 50 -29.14 -10.81 -17.71
CA GLN A 50 -28.59 -11.91 -16.92
C GLN A 50 -28.54 -11.60 -15.41
N ARG A 51 -29.00 -10.46 -14.95
CA ARG A 51 -28.94 -9.99 -13.55
C ARG A 51 -27.53 -10.04 -12.93
N ARG A 52 -26.45 -9.94 -13.72
CA ARG A 52 -25.05 -9.97 -13.28
C ARG A 52 -24.48 -8.58 -13.03
N LEU A 53 -25.30 -7.66 -12.54
CA LEU A 53 -24.87 -6.26 -12.29
C LEU A 53 -24.01 -6.08 -11.05
N PHE A 54 -24.00 -7.05 -10.14
CA PHE A 54 -23.29 -6.94 -8.86
C PHE A 54 -21.78 -6.70 -9.01
N PRO A 55 -21.02 -7.39 -9.88
CA PRO A 55 -19.60 -7.12 -10.07
C PRO A 55 -19.33 -5.71 -10.59
N TRP A 56 -20.23 -5.15 -11.43
CA TRP A 56 -20.08 -3.82 -11.99
C TRP A 56 -20.18 -2.70 -10.95
N ILE A 57 -20.91 -2.92 -9.84
CA ILE A 57 -20.95 -1.99 -8.72
C ILE A 57 -19.55 -1.84 -8.12
N ALA A 58 -18.84 -2.95 -7.90
CA ALA A 58 -17.47 -2.92 -7.39
C ALA A 58 -16.50 -2.23 -8.36
N VAL A 59 -16.65 -2.46 -9.67
CA VAL A 59 -15.83 -1.81 -10.72
C VAL A 59 -16.09 -0.30 -10.73
N CYS A 60 -17.36 0.14 -10.74
CA CYS A 60 -17.71 1.57 -10.70
C CYS A 60 -17.21 2.24 -9.40
N PHE A 61 -17.36 1.57 -8.27
CA PHE A 61 -16.84 2.05 -6.97
C PHE A 61 -15.31 2.21 -7.00
N GLY A 62 -14.60 1.19 -7.49
CA GLY A 62 -13.15 1.25 -7.66
C GLY A 62 -12.71 2.36 -8.62
N LEU A 63 -13.44 2.54 -9.73
CA LEU A 63 -13.19 3.66 -10.66
C LEU A 63 -13.38 5.02 -9.96
N GLY A 64 -14.38 5.15 -9.10
CA GLY A 64 -14.58 6.37 -8.30
C GLY A 64 -13.37 6.67 -7.40
N ILE A 65 -12.79 5.66 -6.75
CA ILE A 65 -11.57 5.82 -5.96
C ILE A 65 -10.39 6.22 -6.85
N LEU A 66 -10.23 5.59 -8.03
CA LEU A 66 -9.15 5.94 -8.97
C LEU A 66 -9.28 7.39 -9.45
N LEU A 67 -10.47 7.84 -9.78
CA LEU A 67 -10.74 9.24 -10.16
C LEU A 67 -10.42 10.21 -9.03
N PHE A 68 -10.67 9.85 -7.78
CA PHE A 68 -10.26 10.66 -6.64
C PHE A 68 -8.73 10.85 -6.60
N PHE A 69 -7.94 9.79 -6.84
CA PHE A 69 -6.49 9.88 -6.86
C PHE A 69 -5.92 10.61 -8.09
N GLN A 70 -6.70 10.77 -9.15
CA GLN A 70 -6.33 11.56 -10.34
C GLN A 70 -6.74 13.03 -10.21
N ALA A 71 -7.63 13.35 -9.26
CA ALA A 71 -8.07 14.71 -9.05
C ALA A 71 -6.99 15.52 -8.33
N ASP A 72 -6.64 16.67 -8.89
CA ASP A 72 -5.71 17.59 -8.25
C ASP A 72 -6.35 18.29 -7.04
N GLY A 73 -5.57 18.41 -5.96
CA GLY A 73 -5.96 19.12 -4.74
C GLY A 73 -6.84 18.31 -3.80
N GLN A 74 -7.59 19.03 -2.95
CA GLN A 74 -8.53 18.44 -1.99
C GLN A 74 -9.97 18.72 -2.40
N PRO A 75 -10.65 17.79 -3.08
CA PRO A 75 -12.05 17.98 -3.49
C PRO A 75 -12.96 18.28 -2.30
N ALA A 76 -13.90 19.19 -2.50
CA ALA A 76 -14.90 19.51 -1.50
C ALA A 76 -15.86 18.31 -1.31
N LEU A 77 -16.02 17.84 -0.08
CA LEU A 77 -16.80 16.62 0.23
C LEU A 77 -18.28 16.73 -0.17
N TRP A 78 -18.85 17.94 -0.14
CA TRP A 78 -20.26 18.15 -0.47
C TRP A 78 -20.58 17.82 -1.94
N ALA A 79 -19.63 18.02 -2.86
CA ALA A 79 -19.86 17.79 -4.29
C ALA A 79 -20.10 16.31 -4.64
N PRO A 80 -19.21 15.36 -4.29
CA PRO A 80 -19.45 13.94 -4.59
C PRO A 80 -20.58 13.35 -3.74
N LEU A 81 -20.81 13.82 -2.49
CA LEU A 81 -21.94 13.40 -1.69
C LEU A 81 -23.27 13.90 -2.25
N GLY A 82 -23.31 15.13 -2.73
CA GLY A 82 -24.49 15.69 -3.40
C GLY A 82 -24.82 14.90 -4.69
N ALA A 83 -23.82 14.61 -5.51
CA ALA A 83 -23.99 13.78 -6.69
C ALA A 83 -24.45 12.35 -6.36
N PHE A 84 -23.91 11.73 -5.32
CA PHE A 84 -24.36 10.44 -4.82
C PHE A 84 -25.82 10.48 -4.40
N SER A 85 -26.22 11.49 -3.60
CA SER A 85 -27.60 11.66 -3.13
C SER A 85 -28.57 11.88 -4.29
N LEU A 86 -28.16 12.67 -5.28
CA LEU A 86 -28.95 12.89 -6.49
C LEU A 86 -29.15 11.58 -7.29
N CYS A 87 -28.12 10.77 -7.41
CA CYS A 87 -28.22 9.44 -8.02
C CYS A 87 -29.17 8.53 -7.23
N CYS A 88 -29.15 8.56 -5.91
CA CYS A 88 -30.09 7.78 -5.08
C CYS A 88 -31.54 8.19 -5.34
N VAL A 89 -31.83 9.48 -5.39
CA VAL A 89 -33.18 10.01 -5.70
C VAL A 89 -33.60 9.64 -7.12
N ALA A 90 -32.70 9.80 -8.09
CA ALA A 90 -32.96 9.39 -9.48
C ALA A 90 -33.22 7.90 -9.61
N GLY A 91 -32.51 7.06 -8.85
CA GLY A 91 -32.72 5.60 -8.81
C GLY A 91 -34.13 5.23 -8.33
N ILE A 92 -34.63 5.93 -7.31
CA ILE A 92 -36.01 5.75 -6.81
C ILE A 92 -37.03 6.17 -7.90
N ALA A 93 -36.81 7.28 -8.56
CA ALA A 93 -37.69 7.78 -9.63
C ALA A 93 -37.68 6.85 -10.85
N LEU A 94 -36.53 6.31 -11.23
CA LEU A 94 -36.32 5.47 -12.44
C LEU A 94 -36.50 3.96 -12.16
N ARG A 95 -36.99 3.57 -10.98
CA ARG A 95 -37.13 2.16 -10.55
C ARG A 95 -37.89 1.24 -11.52
N ARG A 96 -38.72 1.83 -12.38
CA ARG A 96 -39.51 1.08 -13.38
C ARG A 96 -38.73 0.78 -14.66
N ASN A 97 -37.63 1.49 -14.91
CA ASN A 97 -36.78 1.29 -16.08
C ASN A 97 -35.46 0.62 -15.67
N MET A 98 -35.36 -0.67 -15.86
CA MET A 98 -34.20 -1.47 -15.40
C MET A 98 -32.86 -1.00 -15.97
N THR A 99 -32.81 -0.57 -17.24
CA THR A 99 -31.57 -0.10 -17.85
C THR A 99 -31.14 1.26 -17.25
N ALA A 100 -32.09 2.20 -17.11
CA ALA A 100 -31.79 3.48 -16.49
C ALA A 100 -31.39 3.30 -15.01
N LEU A 101 -32.07 2.43 -14.29
CA LEU A 101 -31.73 2.09 -12.89
C LEU A 101 -30.31 1.53 -12.79
N ALA A 102 -29.90 0.61 -13.67
CA ALA A 102 -28.55 0.05 -13.68
C ALA A 102 -27.47 1.13 -13.88
N VAL A 103 -27.68 2.05 -14.82
CA VAL A 103 -26.77 3.18 -15.05
C VAL A 103 -26.67 4.08 -13.83
N VAL A 104 -27.80 4.41 -13.21
CA VAL A 104 -27.85 5.29 -12.03
C VAL A 104 -27.18 4.62 -10.83
N ILE A 105 -27.36 3.31 -10.63
CA ILE A 105 -26.65 2.56 -9.57
C ILE A 105 -25.13 2.58 -9.81
N GLY A 106 -24.68 2.39 -11.06
CA GLY A 106 -23.27 2.50 -11.42
C GLY A 106 -22.67 3.88 -11.11
N MET A 107 -23.40 4.94 -11.45
CA MET A 107 -23.00 6.32 -11.12
C MET A 107 -23.01 6.57 -9.61
N ALA A 108 -24.00 6.08 -8.89
CA ALA A 108 -24.03 6.16 -7.43
C ALA A 108 -22.81 5.46 -6.81
N ALA A 109 -22.49 4.26 -7.28
CA ALA A 109 -21.31 3.52 -6.83
C ALA A 109 -20.02 4.30 -7.09
N LEU A 110 -19.88 4.93 -8.26
CA LEU A 110 -18.73 5.77 -8.62
C LEU A 110 -18.60 6.96 -7.65
N PHE A 111 -19.66 7.71 -7.41
CA PHE A 111 -19.62 8.84 -6.47
C PHE A 111 -19.43 8.39 -5.02
N ALA A 112 -19.95 7.22 -4.65
CA ALA A 112 -19.68 6.61 -3.34
C ALA A 112 -18.21 6.28 -3.17
N GLY A 113 -17.56 5.69 -4.19
CA GLY A 113 -16.13 5.39 -4.20
C GLY A 113 -15.28 6.66 -4.08
N PHE A 114 -15.60 7.69 -4.88
CA PHE A 114 -14.93 8.99 -4.80
C PHE A 114 -15.10 9.63 -3.40
N SER A 115 -16.32 9.65 -2.86
CA SER A 115 -16.60 10.17 -1.52
C SER A 115 -15.82 9.43 -0.44
N THR A 116 -15.69 8.11 -0.56
CA THR A 116 -14.90 7.28 0.35
C THR A 116 -13.43 7.69 0.34
N GLY A 117 -12.85 7.97 -0.85
CA GLY A 117 -11.51 8.50 -0.99
C GLY A 117 -11.34 9.83 -0.23
N VAL A 118 -12.26 10.79 -0.43
CA VAL A 118 -12.22 12.09 0.26
C VAL A 118 -12.36 11.93 1.78
N ILE A 119 -13.32 11.13 2.24
CA ILE A 119 -13.54 10.89 3.68
C ILE A 119 -12.32 10.24 4.31
N ARG A 120 -11.76 9.20 3.66
CA ARG A 120 -10.57 8.51 4.17
C ARG A 120 -9.37 9.44 4.27
N THR A 121 -9.11 10.23 3.23
CA THR A 121 -8.01 11.19 3.24
C THR A 121 -8.13 12.20 4.38
N ARG A 122 -9.34 12.72 4.62
CA ARG A 122 -9.57 13.65 5.72
C ARG A 122 -9.51 12.98 7.10
N SER A 123 -9.98 11.75 7.23
CA SER A 123 -9.99 11.02 8.52
C SER A 123 -8.61 10.63 9.01
N VAL A 124 -7.65 10.45 8.09
CA VAL A 124 -6.26 10.10 8.44
C VAL A 124 -5.33 11.32 8.44
N ALA A 125 -5.85 12.51 8.16
CA ALA A 125 -5.06 13.73 8.16
C ALA A 125 -4.38 13.92 9.53
N ALA A 126 -3.07 13.84 9.55
CA ALA A 126 -2.23 14.04 10.72
C ALA A 126 -1.09 14.98 10.34
N PRO A 127 -0.57 15.77 11.28
CA PRO A 127 0.59 16.62 11.03
C PRO A 127 1.78 15.80 10.53
N VAL A 128 2.42 16.27 9.47
CA VAL A 128 3.61 15.67 8.87
C VAL A 128 4.78 16.66 9.05
N LEU A 129 5.94 16.16 9.47
CA LEU A 129 7.13 16.98 9.53
C LEU A 129 7.54 17.44 8.13
N THR A 130 7.82 18.72 7.98
CA THR A 130 8.24 19.33 6.71
C THR A 130 9.76 19.47 6.57
N ARG A 131 10.50 19.30 7.66
CA ARG A 131 11.97 19.45 7.69
C ARG A 131 12.62 18.39 8.57
N ILE A 132 13.90 18.14 8.29
CA ILE A 132 14.73 17.28 9.14
C ILE A 132 14.87 17.92 10.52
N THR A 133 14.52 17.17 11.56
CA THR A 133 14.53 17.65 12.93
C THR A 133 15.20 16.62 13.83
N ILE A 134 16.13 17.07 14.66
CA ILE A 134 16.71 16.26 15.74
C ILE A 134 16.08 16.75 17.04
N THR A 135 15.32 15.88 17.67
CA THR A 135 14.56 16.24 18.88
C THR A 135 14.41 15.08 19.82
N THR A 136 14.13 15.36 21.08
CA THR A 136 13.74 14.33 22.04
C THR A 136 12.26 14.04 21.87
N ILE A 137 11.94 12.78 21.66
CA ILE A 137 10.57 12.28 21.58
C ILE A 137 10.29 11.41 22.78
N ALA A 138 9.05 11.47 23.27
CA ALA A 138 8.54 10.55 24.29
C ALA A 138 7.18 10.02 23.81
N GLY A 139 6.95 8.74 23.97
CA GLY A 139 5.72 8.12 23.49
C GLY A 139 5.64 6.62 23.72
N TYR A 140 4.48 6.08 23.39
CA TYR A 140 4.21 4.65 23.49
C TYR A 140 4.61 3.90 22.23
N ILE A 141 5.23 2.76 22.39
CA ILE A 141 5.48 1.83 21.29
C ILE A 141 4.17 1.15 20.93
N GLU A 142 3.68 1.38 19.73
CA GLU A 142 2.46 0.74 19.21
C GLU A 142 2.75 -0.61 18.55
N ALA A 143 3.87 -0.69 17.82
CA ALA A 143 4.30 -1.93 17.17
C ALA A 143 5.83 -2.00 17.08
N VAL A 144 6.35 -3.22 17.11
CA VAL A 144 7.76 -3.53 16.92
C VAL A 144 7.93 -4.47 15.74
N GLU A 145 8.85 -4.13 14.86
CA GLU A 145 9.27 -4.97 13.74
C GLU A 145 10.75 -5.30 13.92
N ASP A 146 11.06 -6.54 14.21
CA ASP A 146 12.44 -7.02 14.30
C ASP A 146 13.07 -7.04 12.90
N ARG A 147 14.34 -6.69 12.81
CA ARG A 147 15.17 -6.69 11.61
C ARG A 147 16.53 -7.30 11.91
N GLU A 148 17.25 -7.75 10.90
CA GLU A 148 18.59 -8.32 11.07
C GLU A 148 19.55 -7.38 11.81
N GLN A 149 19.43 -6.08 11.60
CA GLN A 149 20.33 -5.08 12.20
C GLN A 149 19.60 -4.14 13.17
N GLY A 150 18.66 -4.67 13.98
CA GLY A 150 17.96 -3.88 14.99
C GLY A 150 16.47 -4.03 14.97
N GLN A 151 15.78 -3.01 15.45
CA GLN A 151 14.32 -2.97 15.52
C GLN A 151 13.80 -1.71 14.84
N ARG A 152 12.65 -1.80 14.20
CA ARG A 152 11.87 -0.65 13.76
C ARG A 152 10.66 -0.51 14.66
N LEU A 153 10.53 0.66 15.25
CA LEU A 153 9.46 0.99 16.18
C LEU A 153 8.45 1.92 15.51
N LEU A 154 7.18 1.65 15.74
CA LEU A 154 6.10 2.60 15.51
C LEU A 154 5.74 3.20 16.86
N ILE A 155 5.96 4.49 17.02
CA ILE A 155 5.79 5.21 18.29
C ILE A 155 4.62 6.17 18.14
N ARG A 156 3.64 6.05 19.05
CA ARG A 156 2.59 7.06 19.24
C ARG A 156 3.17 8.15 20.14
N VAL A 157 3.38 9.32 19.54
CA VAL A 157 4.05 10.44 20.20
C VAL A 157 3.13 11.05 21.25
N ALA A 158 3.61 11.11 22.48
CA ALA A 158 2.97 11.83 23.58
C ALA A 158 3.59 13.23 23.73
N ASP A 159 4.92 13.34 23.61
CA ASP A 159 5.63 14.62 23.68
C ASP A 159 6.78 14.68 22.68
N MET A 160 7.04 15.88 22.20
CA MET A 160 8.14 16.17 21.26
C MET A 160 8.71 17.57 21.59
N LYS A 161 9.96 17.57 22.04
CA LYS A 161 10.61 18.81 22.50
C LYS A 161 10.77 19.81 21.35
N GLY A 162 10.33 21.06 21.58
CA GLY A 162 10.50 22.16 20.61
C GLY A 162 9.55 22.14 19.42
N ILE A 163 8.54 21.27 19.40
CA ILE A 163 7.50 21.24 18.37
C ILE A 163 6.15 21.50 19.03
N PRO A 164 5.39 22.51 18.56
CA PRO A 164 4.04 22.78 19.05
C PRO A 164 3.11 21.57 18.91
N VAL A 165 2.16 21.42 19.83
CA VAL A 165 1.23 20.27 19.84
C VAL A 165 0.47 20.12 18.52
N ALA A 166 0.09 21.25 17.90
CA ALA A 166 -0.65 21.26 16.65
C ALA A 166 0.16 20.73 15.43
N GLU A 167 1.49 20.80 15.50
CA GLU A 167 2.39 20.35 14.41
C GLU A 167 3.04 19.00 14.69
N ARG A 168 2.72 18.37 15.84
CA ARG A 168 3.31 17.09 16.24
C ARG A 168 2.74 15.96 15.40
N PRO A 169 3.58 15.13 14.78
CA PRO A 169 3.15 13.87 14.21
C PRO A 169 2.51 12.97 15.26
N HIS A 170 1.35 12.39 14.96
CA HIS A 170 0.72 11.45 15.88
C HIS A 170 1.51 10.15 15.99
N LEU A 171 1.99 9.64 14.85
CA LEU A 171 2.80 8.44 14.76
C LEU A 171 4.13 8.76 14.09
N VAL A 172 5.21 8.24 14.65
CA VAL A 172 6.54 8.28 14.05
C VAL A 172 7.11 6.87 13.91
N ARG A 173 7.78 6.64 12.81
CA ARG A 173 8.46 5.36 12.55
C ARG A 173 9.95 5.55 12.68
N VAL A 174 10.57 4.93 13.68
CA VAL A 174 12.00 5.06 13.94
C VAL A 174 12.69 3.71 13.96
N SER A 175 13.93 3.67 13.46
CA SER A 175 14.80 2.52 13.55
C SER A 175 15.75 2.69 14.73
N ILE A 176 16.00 1.59 15.44
CA ILE A 176 17.00 1.51 16.51
C ILE A 176 17.96 0.35 16.20
N ARG A 177 19.18 0.44 16.70
CA ARG A 177 20.15 -0.66 16.61
C ARG A 177 19.75 -1.80 17.54
N ALA A 178 20.26 -2.99 17.28
CA ALA A 178 19.96 -4.19 18.06
C ALA A 178 20.28 -4.03 19.55
N GLY A 179 19.54 -4.74 20.40
CA GLY A 179 19.84 -4.88 21.83
C GLY A 179 18.93 -4.15 22.81
N ALA A 180 17.95 -3.37 22.33
CA ALA A 180 17.10 -2.62 23.26
C ALA A 180 16.00 -3.48 23.93
N GLY A 181 15.65 -4.64 23.39
CA GLY A 181 14.63 -5.57 23.94
C GLY A 181 13.27 -4.88 24.18
N LEU A 182 12.92 -3.94 23.30
CA LEU A 182 11.70 -3.14 23.43
C LEU A 182 10.50 -3.91 22.92
N THR A 183 9.38 -3.75 23.59
CA THR A 183 8.11 -4.39 23.26
C THR A 183 7.00 -3.37 23.07
N ALA A 184 5.95 -3.74 22.35
CA ALA A 184 4.77 -2.92 22.22
C ALA A 184 4.13 -2.63 23.58
N GLY A 185 3.53 -1.45 23.74
CA GLY A 185 2.92 -0.98 24.98
C GLY A 185 3.88 -0.27 25.95
N GLN A 186 5.20 -0.34 25.75
CA GLN A 186 6.16 0.37 26.60
C GLN A 186 6.18 1.86 26.26
N PHE A 187 6.38 2.70 27.30
CA PHE A 187 6.61 4.12 27.12
C PHE A 187 8.11 4.40 27.13
N ILE A 188 8.58 5.08 26.12
CA ILE A 188 10.00 5.35 25.93
C ILE A 188 10.25 6.82 25.66
N ALA A 189 11.45 7.26 26.02
CA ALA A 189 11.96 8.57 25.64
C ALA A 189 13.38 8.45 25.08
N GLY A 190 13.69 9.28 24.10
CA GLY A 190 15.03 9.31 23.50
C GLY A 190 15.14 10.36 22.42
N THR A 191 16.36 10.66 22.02
CA THR A 191 16.62 11.60 20.92
C THR A 191 16.51 10.88 19.59
N ALA A 192 15.72 11.44 18.67
CA ALA A 192 15.54 10.90 17.34
C ALA A 192 15.92 11.96 16.29
N ARG A 193 16.55 11.52 15.22
CA ARG A 193 16.65 12.27 13.98
C ARG A 193 15.48 11.87 13.09
N LEU A 194 14.55 12.79 12.93
CA LEU A 194 13.31 12.62 12.18
C LEU A 194 13.37 13.35 10.85
N LEU A 195 12.84 12.73 9.84
CA LEU A 195 12.73 13.26 8.47
C LEU A 195 11.26 13.21 8.06
N PRO A 196 10.83 14.10 7.15
CA PRO A 196 9.56 13.89 6.46
C PRO A 196 9.56 12.51 5.74
N PRO A 197 8.40 11.87 5.62
CA PRO A 197 8.31 10.66 4.82
C PRO A 197 8.81 10.92 3.40
N PRO A 198 9.66 10.06 2.82
CA PRO A 198 10.24 10.29 1.51
C PRO A 198 9.17 10.21 0.41
N GLU A 199 9.20 11.19 -0.48
CA GLU A 199 8.39 11.22 -1.70
C GLU A 199 8.90 10.21 -2.73
N ALA A 200 8.19 10.07 -3.85
CA ALA A 200 8.63 9.22 -4.94
C ALA A 200 9.96 9.71 -5.50
N ALA A 201 10.93 8.81 -5.64
CA ALA A 201 12.27 9.15 -6.11
C ALA A 201 12.32 9.55 -7.60
N TRP A 202 11.32 9.13 -8.39
CA TRP A 202 11.14 9.47 -9.81
C TRP A 202 9.66 9.51 -10.18
N PRO A 203 9.29 10.23 -11.24
CA PRO A 203 7.91 10.28 -11.72
C PRO A 203 7.35 8.88 -12.01
N GLY A 204 6.21 8.55 -11.41
CA GLY A 204 5.60 7.21 -11.50
C GLY A 204 6.22 6.16 -10.56
N GLY A 205 7.21 6.51 -9.75
CA GLY A 205 7.76 5.65 -8.71
C GLY A 205 6.82 5.45 -7.53
N TYR A 206 7.20 4.53 -6.63
CA TYR A 206 6.42 4.29 -5.42
C TYR A 206 6.50 5.49 -4.47
N ASP A 207 5.35 6.01 -4.08
CA ASP A 207 5.21 7.16 -3.18
C ASP A 207 5.10 6.68 -1.72
N PHE A 208 6.24 6.68 -1.02
CA PHE A 208 6.31 6.32 0.40
C PHE A 208 5.65 7.37 1.31
N ALA A 209 5.60 8.64 0.90
CA ALA A 209 4.95 9.70 1.67
C ALA A 209 3.45 9.47 1.70
N ARG A 210 2.85 9.09 0.57
CA ARG A 210 1.43 8.71 0.49
C ARG A 210 1.12 7.49 1.33
N ASP A 211 1.95 6.44 1.28
CA ASP A 211 1.78 5.25 2.13
C ASP A 211 1.84 5.61 3.63
N ALA A 212 2.82 6.43 4.02
CA ALA A 212 2.97 6.91 5.38
C ALA A 212 1.77 7.75 5.82
N TYR A 213 1.28 8.64 4.96
CA TYR A 213 0.11 9.48 5.23
C TYR A 213 -1.13 8.64 5.56
N TYR A 214 -1.45 7.64 4.72
CA TYR A 214 -2.62 6.77 4.96
C TYR A 214 -2.46 5.86 6.18
N LYS A 215 -1.23 5.67 6.67
CA LYS A 215 -0.93 4.99 7.94
C LYS A 215 -0.87 5.93 9.15
N GLY A 216 -1.08 7.24 8.94
CA GLY A 216 -0.99 8.26 9.99
C GLY A 216 0.45 8.53 10.47
N ILE A 217 1.47 8.11 9.71
CA ILE A 217 2.87 8.29 10.04
C ILE A 217 3.34 9.64 9.52
N GLY A 218 3.56 10.59 10.42
CA GLY A 218 3.95 11.95 10.05
C GLY A 218 5.47 12.19 10.03
N ALA A 219 6.29 11.22 10.49
CA ALA A 219 7.73 11.28 10.36
C ALA A 219 8.38 9.90 10.36
N VAL A 220 9.53 9.80 9.71
CA VAL A 220 10.39 8.61 9.70
C VAL A 220 11.78 8.97 10.14
N GLY A 221 12.54 8.01 10.71
CA GLY A 221 13.91 8.36 11.12
C GLY A 221 14.62 7.25 11.90
N SER A 222 15.58 7.67 12.70
CA SER A 222 16.36 6.78 13.56
C SER A 222 16.58 7.40 14.94
N MET A 223 16.62 6.56 15.95
CA MET A 223 17.03 6.98 17.29
C MET A 223 18.54 7.27 17.32
N VAL A 224 18.91 8.35 17.95
CA VAL A 224 20.31 8.79 18.13
C VAL A 224 20.65 8.59 19.60
N GLY A 225 21.52 7.62 19.88
CA GLY A 225 21.91 7.28 21.25
C GLY A 225 21.00 6.27 21.94
N GLN A 226 20.96 6.32 23.26
CA GLN A 226 20.22 5.38 24.08
C GLN A 226 18.75 5.73 24.19
N VAL A 227 17.90 4.73 24.04
CA VAL A 227 16.47 4.83 24.34
C VAL A 227 16.25 4.42 25.78
N ARG A 228 15.55 5.26 26.54
CA ARG A 228 15.24 4.99 27.96
C ARG A 228 13.76 4.61 28.10
N ARG A 229 13.48 3.61 28.90
CA ARG A 229 12.13 3.35 29.38
C ARG A 229 11.82 4.36 30.48
N VAL A 230 10.69 4.99 30.39
CA VAL A 230 10.26 6.06 31.31
C VAL A 230 8.83 5.73 31.73
N ASP A 231 8.50 6.12 32.97
CA ASP A 231 7.12 6.00 33.42
C ASP A 231 6.21 6.92 32.64
N PRO A 232 5.07 6.41 32.14
CA PRO A 232 4.15 7.21 31.35
C PRO A 232 3.43 8.27 32.17
N PRO A 233 3.20 9.47 31.63
CA PRO A 233 2.47 10.54 32.33
C PRO A 233 0.98 10.20 32.50
N SER A 234 0.44 9.32 31.69
CA SER A 234 -0.96 8.85 31.74
C SER A 234 -1.03 7.39 31.30
N PRO A 235 -2.02 6.63 31.75
CA PRO A 235 -2.18 5.25 31.30
C PRO A 235 -2.51 5.21 29.80
N PRO A 236 -2.07 4.16 29.08
CA PRO A 236 -2.34 4.03 27.64
C PRO A 236 -3.84 3.84 27.38
N ASP A 237 -4.31 4.46 26.30
CA ASP A 237 -5.67 4.29 25.80
C ASP A 237 -6.00 2.82 25.55
N TRP A 238 -7.30 2.49 25.59
CA TRP A 238 -7.76 1.12 25.32
C TRP A 238 -7.35 0.65 23.92
N SER A 239 -7.36 1.55 22.90
CA SER A 239 -6.95 1.26 21.53
C SER A 239 -5.47 0.89 21.43
N LEU A 240 -4.62 1.61 22.16
CA LEU A 240 -3.19 1.32 22.23
C LEU A 240 -2.91 0.01 22.97
N ARG A 241 -3.62 -0.25 24.07
CA ARG A 241 -3.53 -1.54 24.79
C ARG A 241 -3.92 -2.71 23.92
N LEU A 242 -5.00 -2.58 23.14
CA LEU A 242 -5.42 -3.60 22.19
C LEU A 242 -4.38 -3.81 21.09
N ALA A 243 -3.89 -2.73 20.48
CA ALA A 243 -2.85 -2.79 19.45
C ALA A 243 -1.57 -3.47 19.96
N ALA A 244 -1.12 -3.12 21.17
CA ALA A 244 0.05 -3.72 21.80
C ALA A 244 -0.16 -5.23 22.05
N ARG A 245 -1.32 -5.65 22.55
CA ARG A 245 -1.62 -7.08 22.76
C ARG A 245 -1.67 -7.87 21.45
N VAL A 246 -2.25 -7.28 20.42
CA VAL A 246 -2.28 -7.89 19.08
C VAL A 246 -0.86 -8.02 18.53
N ASP A 247 -0.03 -6.99 18.67
CA ASP A 247 1.36 -7.05 18.23
C ASP A 247 2.19 -8.07 18.99
N GLU A 248 2.01 -8.15 20.31
CA GLU A 248 2.65 -9.16 21.17
C GLU A 248 2.25 -10.59 20.78
N ALA A 249 0.96 -10.84 20.58
CA ALA A 249 0.45 -12.13 20.11
C ALA A 249 1.02 -12.50 18.73
N ARG A 250 1.10 -11.53 17.80
CA ARG A 250 1.72 -11.71 16.49
C ARG A 250 3.21 -12.03 16.60
N ASN A 251 3.94 -11.36 17.49
CA ASN A 251 5.36 -11.64 17.75
C ASN A 251 5.55 -13.05 18.33
N ALA A 252 4.76 -13.43 19.34
CA ALA A 252 4.82 -14.76 19.92
C ALA A 252 4.53 -15.86 18.89
N LEU A 253 3.51 -15.66 18.05
CA LEU A 253 3.18 -16.60 16.98
C LEU A 253 4.29 -16.66 15.92
N THR A 254 4.87 -15.53 15.54
CA THR A 254 5.99 -15.43 14.60
C THR A 254 7.18 -16.25 15.10
N GLN A 255 7.57 -16.09 16.36
CA GLN A 255 8.67 -16.81 16.96
C GLN A 255 8.38 -18.32 17.06
N ARG A 256 7.16 -18.72 17.44
CA ARG A 256 6.77 -20.14 17.50
C ARG A 256 6.85 -20.80 16.14
N ILE A 257 6.30 -20.18 15.08
CA ILE A 257 6.35 -20.74 13.72
C ILE A 257 7.80 -20.82 13.23
N ALA A 258 8.58 -19.77 13.43
CA ALA A 258 9.96 -19.74 13.01
C ALA A 258 10.79 -20.82 13.71
N ALA A 259 10.59 -21.02 15.01
CA ALA A 259 11.29 -22.03 15.80
C ALA A 259 10.88 -23.47 15.43
N SER A 260 9.58 -23.69 15.10
CA SER A 260 9.09 -25.03 14.78
C SER A 260 9.54 -25.55 13.42
N ILE A 261 9.68 -24.65 12.43
CA ILE A 261 10.10 -25.01 11.07
C ILE A 261 11.61 -24.88 10.92
N GLY A 262 12.21 -23.84 11.51
CA GLY A 262 13.63 -23.54 11.45
C GLY A 262 14.08 -22.88 10.15
N GLY A 263 15.26 -22.26 10.19
CA GLY A 263 15.92 -21.66 9.02
C GLY A 263 15.09 -20.62 8.27
N ALA A 264 15.43 -20.39 6.99
CA ALA A 264 14.75 -19.44 6.12
C ALA A 264 13.27 -19.81 5.88
N ALA A 265 12.96 -21.11 5.81
CA ALA A 265 11.59 -21.61 5.62
C ALA A 265 10.69 -21.20 6.79
N GLY A 266 11.22 -21.25 8.04
CA GLY A 266 10.51 -20.79 9.23
C GLY A 266 10.18 -19.30 9.18
N GLY A 267 11.12 -18.48 8.72
CA GLY A 267 10.91 -17.04 8.50
C GLY A 267 9.83 -16.77 7.45
N ILE A 268 9.83 -17.49 6.34
CA ILE A 268 8.81 -17.38 5.28
C ILE A 268 7.44 -17.81 5.82
N GLY A 269 7.35 -18.98 6.47
CA GLY A 269 6.10 -19.49 7.05
C GLY A 269 5.51 -18.52 8.08
N ALA A 270 6.35 -17.96 8.96
CA ALA A 270 5.94 -16.95 9.92
C ALA A 270 5.43 -15.68 9.22
N ALA A 271 6.11 -15.21 8.19
CA ALA A 271 5.70 -14.02 7.44
C ALA A 271 4.36 -14.21 6.73
N LEU A 272 4.11 -15.38 6.14
CA LEU A 272 2.84 -15.70 5.48
C LEU A 272 1.65 -15.67 6.45
N VAL A 273 1.83 -16.16 7.65
CA VAL A 273 0.76 -16.21 8.66
C VAL A 273 0.60 -14.88 9.36
N THR A 274 1.68 -14.28 9.85
CA THR A 274 1.64 -13.10 10.73
C THR A 274 1.86 -11.77 10.03
N GLY A 275 2.37 -11.79 8.80
CA GLY A 275 2.77 -10.61 8.06
C GLY A 275 4.11 -9.99 8.52
N LYS A 276 4.79 -10.57 9.52
CA LYS A 276 6.10 -10.09 10.02
C LYS A 276 7.25 -10.74 9.27
N ARG A 277 8.01 -9.94 8.53
CA ARG A 277 9.07 -10.40 7.61
C ARG A 277 10.48 -10.29 8.18
N GLY A 278 10.63 -9.75 9.38
CA GLY A 278 11.93 -9.47 9.97
C GLY A 278 12.82 -10.70 10.21
N LEU A 279 12.26 -11.90 10.19
CA LEU A 279 13.00 -13.16 10.34
C LEU A 279 13.39 -13.82 9.01
N ILE A 280 13.07 -13.21 7.87
CA ILE A 280 13.51 -13.71 6.56
C ILE A 280 14.90 -13.15 6.27
N PRO A 281 15.93 -13.99 6.11
CA PRO A 281 17.27 -13.53 5.77
C PRO A 281 17.32 -12.77 4.43
N GLU A 282 18.15 -11.74 4.34
CA GLU A 282 18.24 -10.91 3.11
C GLU A 282 18.58 -11.72 1.85
N PRO A 283 19.49 -12.73 1.89
CA PRO A 283 19.73 -13.58 0.71
C PRO A 283 18.46 -14.31 0.23
N THR A 284 17.60 -14.71 1.17
CA THR A 284 16.32 -15.35 0.83
C THR A 284 15.34 -14.36 0.22
N ASN A 285 15.31 -13.11 0.72
CA ASN A 285 14.52 -12.04 0.12
C ASN A 285 14.93 -11.77 -1.33
N ASP A 286 16.22 -11.79 -1.64
CA ASP A 286 16.73 -11.58 -2.99
C ASP A 286 16.32 -12.72 -3.94
N VAL A 287 16.37 -13.97 -3.47
CA VAL A 287 15.84 -15.11 -4.23
C VAL A 287 14.34 -14.97 -4.50
N LEU A 288 13.55 -14.58 -3.50
CA LEU A 288 12.10 -14.37 -3.66
C LEU A 288 11.79 -13.23 -4.63
N ARG A 289 12.59 -12.16 -4.63
CA ARG A 289 12.49 -11.05 -5.60
C ARG A 289 12.84 -11.53 -7.01
N GLY A 290 13.95 -12.24 -7.16
CA GLY A 290 14.38 -12.78 -8.46
C GLY A 290 13.39 -13.78 -9.05
N ALA A 291 12.72 -14.58 -8.21
CA ALA A 291 11.67 -15.50 -8.62
C ALA A 291 10.31 -14.82 -8.87
N GLY A 292 10.16 -13.52 -8.60
CA GLY A 292 8.89 -12.78 -8.79
C GLY A 292 7.78 -13.11 -7.78
N ILE A 293 8.06 -13.94 -6.76
CA ILE A 293 7.07 -14.40 -5.78
C ILE A 293 7.12 -13.61 -4.46
N TYR A 294 7.93 -12.58 -4.38
CA TYR A 294 8.09 -11.74 -3.19
C TYR A 294 6.76 -11.12 -2.71
N HIS A 295 5.84 -10.84 -3.65
CA HIS A 295 4.51 -10.32 -3.33
C HIS A 295 3.68 -11.25 -2.44
N ILE A 296 3.85 -12.58 -2.54
CA ILE A 296 3.12 -13.55 -1.72
C ILE A 296 3.48 -13.35 -0.24
N VAL A 297 4.75 -13.14 0.06
CA VAL A 297 5.24 -12.92 1.42
C VAL A 297 4.86 -11.52 1.94
N THR A 298 4.62 -10.55 1.03
CA THR A 298 4.20 -9.21 1.41
C THR A 298 2.72 -9.11 1.76
N CYS A 299 1.88 -10.00 1.20
CA CYS A 299 0.43 -10.03 1.36
C CYS A 299 -0.05 -11.08 2.39
N GLY A 300 0.75 -11.42 3.42
CA GLY A 300 0.42 -12.45 4.42
C GLY A 300 -1.04 -12.43 4.89
N LEU A 301 -1.58 -13.61 5.22
CA LEU A 301 -3.01 -13.89 5.52
C LEU A 301 -3.63 -12.99 6.60
N VAL A 302 -2.84 -12.48 7.53
CA VAL A 302 -3.31 -11.67 8.68
C VAL A 302 -2.95 -10.18 8.52
N ASN A 303 -2.33 -9.81 7.41
CA ASN A 303 -2.15 -8.41 7.12
C ASN A 303 -3.45 -7.91 6.48
N PRO A 304 -4.36 -7.24 7.22
CA PRO A 304 -5.42 -6.51 6.54
C PRO A 304 -4.65 -5.54 5.66
N CYS A 305 -4.81 -5.69 4.35
CA CYS A 305 -4.25 -4.78 3.37
C CYS A 305 -4.68 -3.37 3.76
N TYR A 306 -3.90 -2.70 4.55
CA TYR A 306 -3.89 -1.25 4.58
C TYR A 306 -3.47 -0.88 3.16
N GLY A 307 -4.47 -0.54 2.36
CA GLY A 307 -4.41 -0.46 0.92
C GLY A 307 -3.08 0.10 0.43
N GLY A 308 -2.38 -0.67 -0.39
CA GLY A 308 -1.22 -0.16 -1.08
C GLY A 308 0.02 -1.05 -1.13
N CYS A 309 -0.11 -2.38 -1.15
CA CYS A 309 1.05 -3.27 -1.32
C CYS A 309 1.04 -4.02 -2.66
N CYS A 310 0.89 -3.32 -3.76
CA CYS A 310 1.30 -3.82 -5.07
C CYS A 310 2.04 -2.70 -5.80
N GLY A 311 3.16 -2.26 -5.23
CA GLY A 311 4.14 -1.43 -5.90
C GLY A 311 5.35 -2.26 -6.23
N TYR A 312 5.44 -2.71 -7.45
CA TYR A 312 6.65 -3.28 -8.03
C TYR A 312 7.80 -2.29 -7.87
N GLY A 313 8.84 -2.67 -7.10
CA GLY A 313 10.16 -2.12 -7.28
C GLY A 313 10.86 -3.00 -8.33
N GLY A 314 11.09 -2.46 -9.51
CA GLY A 314 12.09 -2.94 -10.45
C GLY A 314 13.46 -2.43 -10.04
#